data_5ccb8663775a97d3189c98a55048ebcc
#
_entry.id   5ccb8663775a97d3189c98a55048ebcc
#
_cell.length_a   1.000
_cell.length_b   1.000
_cell.length_c   1.000
_cell.angle_alpha   90.00
_cell.angle_beta   90.00
_cell.angle_gamma   90.00
#
_symmetry.space_group_name_H-M   'P 1'
#
loop_
_entity.id
_entity.type
_entity.pdbx_description
1 polymer ?
#
loop_
_entity_poly.entity_id
_entity_poly.type
_entity_poly.pdbx_seq_one_letter_code
_entity_poly.pdbx_strand_id
1 'polypeptide(L)'
;MLGIIRSPFSIKRWRKFSKVTESKKKKFNGEGKQLGHQVSKSMRKYFKQLDGENPTDIYNMVLKEVELPLLEIVMKQCDDNQSKASKILGINRGTLRTKLKQHNLL
;
A
#
# COMPACT_ATOMS: atom_id res chain seq x y z
N MET A 1 -18.25 -11.03 -12.30
CA MET A 1 -18.50 -10.77 -13.65
C MET A 1 -18.68 -9.32 -13.94
N LEU A 2 -19.72 -8.76 -13.48
CA LEU A 2 -19.93 -7.35 -13.69
C LEU A 2 -18.84 -6.54 -13.06
N GLY A 3 -18.34 -6.99 -11.93
CA GLY A 3 -17.28 -6.29 -11.27
C GLY A 3 -16.03 -6.18 -12.09
N ILE A 4 -15.80 -7.19 -12.88
CA ILE A 4 -14.61 -7.19 -13.74
C ILE A 4 -14.73 -6.10 -14.79
N ILE A 5 -15.89 -5.99 -15.37
CA ILE A 5 -16.13 -4.98 -16.38
C ILE A 5 -15.97 -3.59 -15.82
N ARG A 6 -16.43 -3.40 -14.61
CA ARG A 6 -16.34 -2.10 -13.98
C ARG A 6 -14.96 -1.77 -13.45
N SER A 7 -14.13 -2.77 -13.29
CA SER A 7 -12.80 -2.55 -12.75
C SER A 7 -12.00 -1.49 -13.48
N PRO A 8 -11.81 -1.60 -14.78
CA PRO A 8 -11.01 -0.58 -15.50
C PRO A 8 -11.65 0.79 -15.39
N PHE A 9 -12.96 0.80 -15.39
CA PHE A 9 -13.70 2.03 -15.27
C PHE A 9 -13.49 2.66 -13.90
N SER A 10 -13.52 1.82 -12.88
CA SER A 10 -13.28 2.28 -11.53
C SER A 10 -11.88 2.82 -11.35
N ILE A 11 -10.93 2.19 -11.98
CA ILE A 11 -9.55 2.62 -11.90
C ILE A 11 -9.38 4.01 -12.47
N LYS A 12 -10.00 4.27 -13.60
CA LYS A 12 -9.93 5.60 -14.19
C LYS A 12 -10.53 6.65 -13.28
N ARG A 13 -11.66 6.32 -12.70
CA ARG A 13 -12.34 7.21 -11.80
C ARG A 13 -11.51 7.48 -10.57
N TRP A 14 -10.93 6.45 -10.05
CA TRP A 14 -10.09 6.56 -8.86
C TRP A 14 -8.87 7.42 -9.11
N ARG A 15 -8.30 7.29 -10.29
CA ARG A 15 -7.14 8.06 -10.66
C ARG A 15 -7.46 9.56 -10.69
N LYS A 16 -8.62 9.89 -11.22
CA LYS A 16 -9.08 11.25 -11.23
C LYS A 16 -9.24 11.79 -9.83
N PHE A 17 -9.84 10.98 -8.99
CA PHE A 17 -10.07 11.35 -7.61
C PHE A 17 -8.76 11.54 -6.87
N SER A 18 -7.81 10.69 -7.14
CA SER A 18 -6.49 10.79 -6.51
C SER A 18 -5.80 12.09 -6.83
N LYS A 19 -5.89 12.51 -8.07
CA LYS A 19 -5.29 13.78 -8.48
C LYS A 19 -5.90 14.95 -7.72
N VAL A 20 -7.20 14.93 -7.57
CA VAL A 20 -7.86 15.98 -6.83
C VAL A 20 -7.42 15.99 -5.39
N THR A 21 -7.31 14.81 -4.82
CA THR A 21 -6.88 14.69 -3.44
C THR A 21 -5.44 15.15 -3.27
N GLU A 22 -4.60 14.79 -4.20
CA GLU A 22 -3.19 15.14 -4.12
C GLU A 22 -2.96 16.64 -4.20
N SER A 23 -3.85 17.36 -4.84
CA SER A 23 -3.68 18.78 -4.91
C SER A 23 -3.73 19.44 -3.54
N LYS A 24 -4.35 18.77 -2.57
CA LYS A 24 -4.48 19.29 -1.23
C LYS A 24 -3.48 18.71 -0.26
N LYS A 25 -2.83 17.63 -0.62
CA LYS A 25 -1.91 16.94 0.26
C LYS A 25 -0.53 16.91 -0.38
N LYS A 26 0.46 16.88 0.48
CA LYS A 26 1.80 16.65 0.01
C LYS A 26 1.89 15.25 -0.54
N LYS A 27 2.45 15.09 -1.70
CA LYS A 27 2.62 13.78 -2.29
C LYS A 27 4.09 13.45 -2.40
N PHE A 28 4.36 12.29 -2.92
CA PHE A 28 5.73 11.79 -3.00
C PHE A 28 6.65 12.58 -3.90
N ASN A 29 6.16 13.55 -4.66
CA ASN A 29 7.08 14.42 -5.35
C ASN A 29 7.92 13.71 -6.40
N GLY A 30 7.31 12.84 -7.14
CA GLY A 30 8.03 12.04 -8.10
C GLY A 30 8.38 10.68 -7.55
N GLU A 31 8.59 10.58 -6.27
CA GLU A 31 8.92 9.30 -5.66
C GLU A 31 7.73 8.39 -5.58
N GLY A 32 6.53 8.96 -5.57
CA GLY A 32 5.34 8.15 -5.64
C GLY A 32 5.27 7.37 -6.93
N LYS A 33 5.75 7.96 -8.01
CA LYS A 33 5.85 7.26 -9.28
C LYS A 33 6.85 6.13 -9.18
N GLN A 34 7.97 6.40 -8.52
CA GLN A 34 8.99 5.38 -8.38
C GLN A 34 8.50 4.20 -7.58
N LEU A 35 7.71 4.47 -6.54
CA LEU A 35 7.15 3.38 -5.75
C LEU A 35 6.22 2.52 -6.60
N GLY A 36 5.32 3.15 -7.34
CA GLY A 36 4.43 2.42 -8.22
C GLY A 36 5.19 1.64 -9.28
N HIS A 37 6.23 2.22 -9.81
CA HIS A 37 7.06 1.58 -10.80
C HIS A 37 7.73 0.33 -10.21
N GLN A 38 8.24 0.45 -9.00
CA GLN A 38 8.87 -0.68 -8.33
C GLN A 38 7.89 -1.81 -8.09
N VAL A 39 6.68 -1.47 -7.68
CA VAL A 39 5.65 -2.47 -7.47
C VAL A 39 5.33 -3.18 -8.78
N SER A 40 5.15 -2.41 -9.85
CA SER A 40 4.85 -2.99 -11.16
C SER A 40 5.95 -3.93 -11.61
N LYS A 41 7.19 -3.51 -11.44
CA LYS A 41 8.33 -4.31 -11.84
C LYS A 41 8.39 -5.61 -11.06
N SER A 42 8.20 -5.52 -9.76
CA SER A 42 8.22 -6.69 -8.90
C SER A 42 7.10 -7.65 -9.23
N MET A 43 5.92 -7.12 -9.53
CA MET A 43 4.79 -7.97 -9.85
C MET A 43 4.98 -8.69 -11.17
N ARG A 44 5.53 -7.99 -12.17
CA ARG A 44 5.80 -8.64 -13.45
C ARG A 44 6.79 -9.79 -13.27
N LYS A 45 7.81 -9.58 -12.46
CA LYS A 45 8.78 -10.60 -12.19
C LYS A 45 8.16 -11.78 -11.46
N TYR A 46 7.30 -11.47 -10.51
CA TYR A 46 6.61 -12.51 -9.73
C TYR A 46 5.78 -13.41 -10.63
N PHE A 47 5.01 -12.81 -11.54
CA PHE A 47 4.19 -13.60 -12.45
C PHE A 47 5.00 -14.43 -13.41
N LYS A 48 6.15 -13.94 -13.82
CA LYS A 48 7.04 -14.73 -14.67
C LYS A 48 7.58 -15.94 -13.92
N GLN A 49 7.90 -15.77 -12.65
CA GLN A 49 8.47 -16.84 -11.86
C GLN A 49 7.45 -17.90 -11.48
N LEU A 50 6.18 -17.59 -11.56
CA LEU A 50 5.14 -18.58 -11.28
C LEU A 50 5.16 -19.72 -12.29
N ASP A 51 5.52 -19.40 -13.51
CA ASP A 51 5.70 -20.41 -14.54
C ASP A 51 4.53 -21.38 -14.65
N GLY A 52 3.35 -20.82 -14.79
CA GLY A 52 2.15 -21.62 -14.97
C GLY A 52 1.38 -21.95 -13.71
N GLU A 53 1.97 -21.72 -12.56
CA GLU A 53 1.25 -21.95 -11.32
C GLU A 53 0.22 -20.85 -11.11
N ASN A 54 -0.88 -21.22 -10.47
CA ASN A 54 -1.94 -20.26 -10.21
C ASN A 54 -1.62 -19.45 -8.96
N PRO A 55 -1.52 -18.13 -9.12
CA PRO A 55 -1.28 -17.29 -7.95
C PRO A 55 -2.53 -17.21 -7.10
N THR A 56 -2.33 -17.13 -5.78
CA THR A 56 -3.43 -16.95 -4.86
C THR A 56 -3.03 -15.93 -3.82
N ASP A 57 -4.03 -15.25 -3.29
CA ASP A 57 -3.82 -14.35 -2.16
C ASP A 57 -2.77 -13.27 -2.41
N ILE A 58 -2.67 -12.83 -3.65
CA ILE A 58 -1.68 -11.84 -4.04
C ILE A 58 -1.86 -10.52 -3.30
N TYR A 59 -3.10 -10.11 -3.13
CA TYR A 59 -3.38 -8.84 -2.48
C TYR A 59 -2.76 -8.79 -1.09
N ASN A 60 -3.00 -9.81 -0.29
CA ASN A 60 -2.45 -9.84 1.06
C ASN A 60 -0.93 -9.97 1.06
N MET A 61 -0.41 -10.73 0.13
CA MET A 61 1.02 -10.88 -0.01
C MET A 61 1.70 -9.54 -0.26
N VAL A 62 1.17 -8.79 -1.21
CA VAL A 62 1.75 -7.50 -1.56
C VAL A 62 1.57 -6.50 -0.43
N LEU A 63 0.41 -6.50 0.20
CA LEU A 63 0.17 -5.60 1.32
C LEU A 63 1.15 -5.83 2.46
N LYS A 64 1.42 -7.07 2.78
CA LYS A 64 2.37 -7.37 3.85
C LYS A 64 3.76 -6.87 3.51
N GLU A 65 4.16 -7.05 2.25
CA GLU A 65 5.47 -6.60 1.82
C GLU A 65 5.63 -5.10 1.90
N VAL A 66 4.57 -4.37 1.61
CA VAL A 66 4.60 -2.92 1.64
C VAL A 66 4.42 -2.38 3.06
N GLU A 67 3.54 -3.02 3.83
CA GLU A 67 3.25 -2.54 5.17
C GLU A 67 4.43 -2.61 6.12
N LEU A 68 5.21 -3.67 6.02
CA LEU A 68 6.32 -3.83 6.94
C LEU A 68 7.29 -2.65 6.93
N PRO A 69 7.90 -2.31 5.81
CA PRO A 69 8.81 -1.15 5.80
C PRO A 69 8.08 0.16 6.08
N LEU A 70 6.84 0.27 5.63
CA LEU A 70 6.08 1.48 5.89
C LEU A 70 5.89 1.69 7.39
N LEU A 71 5.45 0.66 8.09
CA LEU A 71 5.22 0.77 9.52
C LEU A 71 6.52 0.98 10.29
N GLU A 72 7.59 0.31 9.89
CA GLU A 72 8.87 0.48 10.54
C GLU A 72 9.36 1.92 10.46
N ILE A 73 9.27 2.48 9.28
CA ILE A 73 9.76 3.85 9.08
C ILE A 73 8.90 4.86 9.81
N VAL A 74 7.59 4.71 9.73
CA VAL A 74 6.70 5.64 10.39
C VAL A 74 6.86 5.57 11.91
N MET A 75 7.00 4.37 12.47
CA MET A 75 7.18 4.24 13.90
C MET A 75 8.48 4.89 14.35
N LYS A 76 9.53 4.76 13.56
CA LYS A 76 10.79 5.43 13.88
C LYS A 76 10.65 6.92 13.85
N GLN A 77 9.95 7.45 12.87
CA GLN A 77 9.74 8.89 12.77
C GLN A 77 8.93 9.42 13.93
N CYS A 78 8.15 8.57 14.56
CA CYS A 78 7.29 8.96 15.67
C CYS A 78 7.84 8.55 17.03
N ASP A 79 9.08 8.06 17.08
CA ASP A 79 9.70 7.59 18.31
C ASP A 79 8.80 6.59 19.04
N ASP A 80 8.23 5.68 18.25
CA ASP A 80 7.35 4.61 18.74
C ASP A 80 6.06 5.10 19.40
N ASN A 81 5.67 6.31 19.10
CA ASN A 81 4.41 6.86 19.60
C ASN A 81 3.28 6.42 18.68
N GLN A 82 2.50 5.44 19.12
CA GLN A 82 1.43 4.88 18.30
C GLN A 82 0.33 5.88 17.97
N SER A 83 0.01 6.76 18.90
CA SER A 83 -1.01 7.77 18.63
C SER A 83 -0.58 8.70 17.52
N LYS A 84 0.66 9.15 17.56
CA LYS A 84 1.17 10.03 16.53
C LYS A 84 1.28 9.31 15.20
N ALA A 85 1.74 8.06 15.23
CA ALA A 85 1.88 7.27 14.01
C ALA A 85 0.53 7.02 13.35
N SER A 86 -0.50 6.73 14.13
CA SER A 86 -1.81 6.50 13.56
C SER A 86 -2.34 7.73 12.85
N LYS A 87 -2.06 8.91 13.38
CA LYS A 87 -2.47 10.15 12.74
C LYS A 87 -1.71 10.37 11.43
N ILE A 88 -0.42 10.13 11.45
CA ILE A 88 0.38 10.28 10.25
C ILE A 88 -0.05 9.32 9.16
N LEU A 89 -0.32 8.08 9.54
CA LEU A 89 -0.75 7.07 8.58
C LEU A 89 -2.20 7.24 8.17
N GLY A 90 -2.98 7.94 8.97
CA GLY A 90 -4.39 8.12 8.64
C GLY A 90 -5.24 6.89 8.94
N ILE A 91 -4.82 6.08 9.89
CA ILE A 91 -5.59 4.89 10.27
C ILE A 91 -5.87 4.93 11.76
N ASN A 92 -6.83 4.11 12.15
CA ASN A 92 -7.23 4.02 13.54
C ASN A 92 -6.10 3.41 14.36
N ARG A 93 -5.95 3.89 15.61
CA ARG A 93 -4.90 3.40 16.48
C ARG A 93 -5.00 1.90 16.74
N GLY A 94 -6.22 1.39 16.90
CA GLY A 94 -6.42 -0.04 17.09
C GLY A 94 -5.98 -0.83 15.86
N THR A 95 -6.29 -0.31 14.68
CA THR A 95 -5.88 -0.94 13.45
C THR A 95 -4.36 -0.95 13.33
N LEU A 96 -3.73 0.17 13.67
CA LEU A 96 -2.28 0.25 13.65
C LEU A 96 -1.67 -0.78 14.58
N ARG A 97 -2.20 -0.87 15.79
CA ARG A 97 -1.68 -1.82 16.77
C ARG A 97 -1.79 -3.25 16.27
N THR A 98 -2.91 -3.59 15.65
CA THR A 98 -3.11 -4.92 15.08
C THR A 98 -2.08 -5.21 14.00
N LYS A 99 -1.84 -4.24 13.15
CA LYS A 99 -0.86 -4.41 12.08
C LYS A 99 0.55 -4.54 12.61
N LEU A 100 0.89 -3.76 13.62
CA LEU A 100 2.20 -3.87 14.24
C LEU A 100 2.43 -5.26 14.81
N LYS A 101 1.40 -5.82 15.42
CA LYS A 101 1.49 -7.18 15.94
C LYS A 101 1.67 -8.20 14.83
N GLN A 102 0.94 -8.02 13.74
CA GLN A 102 1.04 -8.93 12.61
C GLN A 102 2.45 -8.98 12.03
N HIS A 103 3.15 -7.88 12.10
CA HIS A 103 4.49 -7.77 11.55
C HIS A 103 5.57 -7.93 12.61
N ASN A 104 5.19 -8.30 13.81
CA ASN A 104 6.13 -8.48 14.93
C ASN A 104 6.91 -7.21 15.24
N LEU A 105 6.26 -6.08 15.12
CA LEU A 105 6.87 -4.80 15.42
C LEU A 105 6.43 -4.26 16.78
N LEU A 106 5.65 -5.00 17.49
CA LEU A 106 5.14 -4.56 18.78
C LEU A 106 5.71 -5.42 19.92
#